data_ac60a015e335d07b4126d246cceced78
#
_entry.id   ac60a015e335d07b4126d246cceced78
#
_cell.length_a   1.000
_cell.length_b   1.000
_cell.length_c   1.000
_cell.angle_alpha   90.00
_cell.angle_beta   90.00
_cell.angle_gamma   90.00
#
_symmetry.space_group_name_H-M   'P 1'
#
loop_
_entity.id
_entity.type
_entity.pdbx_description
1 polymer ?
#
loop_
_entity_poly.entity_id
_entity_poly.type
_entity_poly.pdbx_seq_one_letter_code
_entity_poly.pdbx_strand_id
1 'polypeptide(L)'
;MRSCSWSCGLLFSPYSIFHIRLVFLNGVYPQSLVQHTLVFVFFVFCSDLQTHTVLSRVVHNFHCSSPFHCAPRRLLRFVAYRNQRPSSVFSCLTKSITSEITMSAVKRKATSAAAAEEPSAKQQKLAPMKEKKERAGGWLQDLVTKQRTEMKELKFNNKRLRFISETKKIKQGSEGVLYWMSRDQRVQDNWALIHAQQLAMKESLPLHICVCLHVPKSELSTLRHYSFMLKGLEEVAEECKTLDIQFHLLHGSPGEVVPSFVSDCSLGAVVTDFSPLREPLQWLEDVKKMLPKDIPFIQVDAHNIVTCWEASPKLEYAARTIRGKINKLLPEFLTQFPLVEKHPYTATRTTKQVDWDKTLASLQVDKTVGETEWAKPGTKAGLAMLESFIDVRLKQFDTKRNDPNAAALSQLSPWIRFGHLSAQRVALQVQSSGKSAGQSVSSFIEELVVRRELTDNFCFYNKKYDSVEGAYEWAQKTLKDHGKDKRPYLYTCEQLEKAKTHDKLWNAAQYQMITEGKMHGFLRMYWAKKILEWTSSPKEALSIALYLNDRYELDGQDPNGFVGCMWSICGIHDQGWGERPVFGKIRYMNYKGCLRKFAVAQFERKYCPKNL
;
A
#
# COMPACT_ATOMS: atom_id res chain seq x y z
N MET A 1 -52.85 23.97 -1.63
CA MET A 1 -51.41 23.94 -2.00
C MET A 1 -50.77 25.27 -1.53
N ARG A 2 -50.00 25.23 -0.49
CA ARG A 2 -49.16 26.37 -0.08
C ARG A 2 -47.73 26.07 -0.46
N SER A 3 -47.17 26.79 -1.42
CA SER A 3 -45.78 26.69 -1.83
C SER A 3 -44.93 27.68 -1.04
N CYS A 4 -44.04 27.20 -0.20
CA CYS A 4 -42.96 28.02 0.37
C CYS A 4 -41.74 27.89 -0.50
N SER A 5 -41.28 28.95 -1.14
CA SER A 5 -40.03 28.99 -1.90
C SER A 5 -38.91 29.62 -1.04
N TRP A 6 -37.87 28.84 -0.79
CA TRP A 6 -36.62 29.36 -0.25
C TRP A 6 -35.59 29.37 -1.35
N SER A 7 -34.95 30.51 -1.61
CA SER A 7 -33.82 30.61 -2.53
C SER A 7 -32.53 30.70 -1.72
N CYS A 8 -31.66 29.75 -1.85
CA CYS A 8 -30.30 29.77 -1.31
C CYS A 8 -29.30 29.82 -2.47
N GLY A 9 -28.54 30.92 -2.55
CA GLY A 9 -27.47 31.04 -3.54
C GLY A 9 -26.18 30.42 -3.00
N LEU A 10 -25.67 29.42 -3.69
CA LEU A 10 -24.35 28.85 -3.45
C LEU A 10 -23.41 29.30 -4.57
N LEU A 11 -22.37 30.04 -4.21
CA LEU A 11 -21.30 30.47 -5.12
C LEU A 11 -20.29 29.32 -5.30
N PHE A 12 -20.25 28.74 -6.49
CA PHE A 12 -19.23 27.80 -6.92
C PHE A 12 -18.47 28.38 -8.12
N SER A 13 -17.42 29.15 -7.88
CA SER A 13 -16.62 29.87 -8.88
C SER A 13 -17.17 31.25 -9.23
N PRO A 14 -16.30 32.22 -9.61
CA PRO A 14 -16.69 33.60 -9.83
C PRO A 14 -17.56 33.89 -11.07
N TYR A 15 -17.97 32.86 -11.84
CA TYR A 15 -18.66 33.04 -13.12
C TYR A 15 -19.96 32.25 -13.33
N SER A 16 -20.54 31.64 -12.26
CA SER A 16 -21.79 30.88 -12.43
C SER A 16 -22.70 30.99 -11.20
N ILE A 17 -23.89 31.54 -11.36
CA ILE A 17 -24.93 31.62 -10.33
C ILE A 17 -25.95 30.50 -10.60
N PHE A 18 -26.13 29.60 -9.62
CA PHE A 18 -27.12 28.54 -9.70
C PHE A 18 -28.32 28.84 -8.82
N HIS A 19 -29.53 28.82 -9.38
CA HIS A 19 -30.78 28.92 -8.62
C HIS A 19 -31.36 27.52 -8.38
N ILE A 20 -31.52 27.13 -7.11
CA ILE A 20 -32.14 25.87 -6.71
C ILE A 20 -33.57 26.15 -6.23
N ARG A 21 -34.56 25.54 -6.90
CA ARG A 21 -35.97 25.61 -6.50
C ARG A 21 -36.41 24.29 -5.92
N LEU A 22 -36.81 24.26 -4.66
CA LEU A 22 -37.33 23.09 -3.97
C LEU A 22 -38.86 23.03 -4.14
N VAL A 23 -39.37 21.94 -4.70
CA VAL A 23 -40.81 21.68 -4.82
C VAL A 23 -41.17 20.50 -3.93
N PHE A 24 -42.07 20.74 -2.97
CA PHE A 24 -42.58 19.70 -2.08
C PHE A 24 -43.88 19.12 -2.69
N LEU A 25 -43.87 17.80 -2.92
CA LEU A 25 -45.06 17.07 -3.35
C LEU A 25 -45.60 16.27 -2.18
N ASN A 26 -46.76 16.65 -1.63
CA ASN A 26 -47.47 15.88 -0.64
C ASN A 26 -48.43 14.91 -1.34
N GLY A 27 -48.20 13.60 -1.21
CA GLY A 27 -49.15 12.57 -1.61
C GLY A 27 -50.09 12.23 -0.45
N VAL A 28 -51.40 12.21 -0.70
CA VAL A 28 -52.42 11.78 0.26
C VAL A 28 -52.60 10.27 0.14
N TYR A 29 -52.34 9.54 1.22
CA TYR A 29 -52.62 8.10 1.38
C TYR A 29 -53.56 7.85 2.56
N PRO A 30 -54.40 6.76 2.55
CA PRO A 30 -55.38 6.51 3.60
C PRO A 30 -54.70 6.08 4.93
N GLN A 31 -55.40 6.40 6.03
CA GLN A 31 -54.97 6.25 7.41
C GLN A 31 -54.81 4.78 7.88
N SER A 32 -53.67 4.12 7.65
CA SER A 32 -53.34 2.92 8.42
C SER A 32 -51.87 2.52 8.47
N LEU A 33 -50.94 3.28 7.88
CA LEU A 33 -49.49 3.08 8.10
C LEU A 33 -48.77 4.41 7.98
N VAL A 34 -48.28 4.92 9.10
CA VAL A 34 -47.47 6.16 9.13
C VAL A 34 -46.04 5.82 8.72
N GLN A 35 -45.80 5.69 7.43
CA GLN A 35 -44.47 5.78 6.83
C GLN A 35 -44.48 6.93 5.83
N HIS A 36 -43.85 8.06 6.16
CA HIS A 36 -43.68 9.16 5.23
C HIS A 36 -42.42 8.94 4.37
N THR A 37 -42.60 8.67 3.10
CA THR A 37 -41.52 8.68 2.10
C THR A 37 -41.44 10.09 1.51
N LEU A 38 -40.35 10.81 1.80
CA LEU A 38 -40.06 12.13 1.25
C LEU A 38 -39.27 11.95 -0.06
N VAL A 39 -39.87 12.33 -1.19
CA VAL A 39 -39.20 12.35 -2.49
C VAL A 39 -38.75 13.79 -2.77
N PHE A 40 -37.46 13.99 -2.91
CA PHE A 40 -36.87 15.28 -3.27
C PHE A 40 -36.53 15.25 -4.77
N VAL A 41 -37.14 16.16 -5.54
CA VAL A 41 -36.80 16.38 -6.95
C VAL A 41 -36.08 17.73 -7.07
N PHE A 42 -34.84 17.70 -7.52
CA PHE A 42 -34.03 18.91 -7.71
C PHE A 42 -34.02 19.29 -9.18
N PHE A 43 -34.42 20.52 -9.48
CA PHE A 43 -34.26 21.12 -10.80
C PHE A 43 -33.13 22.16 -10.74
N VAL A 44 -32.09 21.94 -11.55
CA VAL A 44 -30.97 22.89 -11.66
C VAL A 44 -31.09 23.59 -13.01
N PHE A 45 -31.29 24.89 -13.01
CA PHE A 45 -31.29 25.73 -14.20
C PHE A 45 -29.95 26.45 -14.29
N CYS A 46 -29.27 26.32 -15.42
CA CYS A 46 -28.09 27.10 -15.75
C CYS A 46 -28.48 28.16 -16.78
N SER A 47 -28.23 29.43 -16.50
CA SER A 47 -28.66 30.55 -17.34
C SER A 47 -27.90 30.67 -18.66
N ASP A 48 -26.75 29.97 -18.82
CA ASP A 48 -25.87 30.15 -19.96
C ASP A 48 -25.83 28.96 -20.94
N LEU A 49 -26.65 27.93 -20.72
CA LEU A 49 -26.73 26.77 -21.61
C LEU A 49 -28.19 26.34 -21.79
N GLN A 50 -28.66 26.26 -23.02
CA GLN A 50 -30.02 25.76 -23.39
C GLN A 50 -30.24 24.27 -23.08
N THR A 51 -29.70 23.76 -21.97
CA THR A 51 -29.86 22.37 -21.56
C THR A 51 -30.38 22.28 -20.12
N HIS A 52 -31.52 21.64 -19.94
CA HIS A 52 -32.12 21.32 -18.65
C HIS A 52 -31.54 20.01 -18.12
N THR A 53 -30.98 20.01 -16.92
CA THR A 53 -30.53 18.79 -16.23
C THR A 53 -31.45 18.48 -15.06
N VAL A 54 -32.12 17.32 -15.11
CA VAL A 54 -32.96 16.83 -14.01
C VAL A 54 -32.14 15.88 -13.13
N LEU A 55 -32.00 16.22 -11.84
CA LEU A 55 -31.38 15.39 -10.83
C LEU A 55 -32.45 14.85 -9.88
N SER A 56 -32.69 13.54 -9.88
CA SER A 56 -33.62 12.89 -8.96
C SER A 56 -32.92 11.92 -8.02
N ARG A 57 -33.32 11.89 -6.75
CA ARG A 57 -32.91 10.88 -5.79
C ARG A 57 -34.03 10.56 -4.80
N VAL A 58 -34.27 9.28 -4.60
CA VAL A 58 -35.09 8.75 -3.50
C VAL A 58 -34.21 8.65 -2.26
N VAL A 59 -34.60 9.28 -1.16
CA VAL A 59 -33.85 9.22 0.12
C VAL A 59 -34.64 8.40 1.13
N HIS A 60 -33.94 7.56 1.85
CA HIS A 60 -34.44 6.58 2.81
C HIS A 60 -35.35 7.13 3.90
N ASN A 61 -36.21 6.25 4.37
CA ASN A 61 -37.14 6.45 5.48
C ASN A 61 -36.51 7.03 6.74
N PHE A 62 -37.09 8.12 7.26
CA PHE A 62 -36.78 8.65 8.57
C PHE A 62 -37.93 8.34 9.55
N HIS A 63 -37.60 7.74 10.69
CA HIS A 63 -38.50 7.73 11.84
C HIS A 63 -38.33 9.05 12.60
N CYS A 64 -39.37 9.84 12.67
CA CYS A 64 -39.43 11.03 13.50
C CYS A 64 -40.67 10.97 14.40
N SER A 65 -40.46 10.89 15.67
CA SER A 65 -41.54 10.85 16.69
C SER A 65 -41.97 12.24 17.22
N SER A 66 -41.52 13.34 16.56
CA SER A 66 -41.89 14.70 16.95
C SER A 66 -41.76 15.68 15.78
N PRO A 67 -42.70 16.62 15.58
CA PRO A 67 -42.72 17.51 14.41
C PRO A 67 -41.80 18.75 14.49
N PHE A 68 -41.05 18.96 15.53
CA PHE A 68 -40.21 20.15 15.71
C PHE A 68 -38.85 19.78 16.31
N HIS A 69 -37.90 19.42 15.55
CA HIS A 69 -36.43 19.53 15.74
C HIS A 69 -35.70 18.44 15.02
N CYS A 70 -35.42 18.62 13.76
CA CYS A 70 -34.40 17.82 13.03
C CYS A 70 -33.55 18.77 12.19
N ALA A 71 -32.37 19.07 12.67
CA ALA A 71 -31.31 19.63 11.84
C ALA A 71 -30.55 18.51 11.11
N PRO A 72 -30.43 18.55 9.80
CA PRO A 72 -29.74 17.48 9.06
C PRO A 72 -28.23 17.69 9.11
N ARG A 73 -27.53 16.84 9.86
CA ARG A 73 -26.08 16.69 9.74
C ARG A 73 -25.77 15.39 8.99
N ARG A 74 -25.82 15.39 7.65
CA ARG A 74 -25.10 14.42 6.80
C ARG A 74 -24.93 14.93 5.38
N LEU A 75 -23.70 14.77 4.84
CA LEU A 75 -23.30 15.15 3.47
C LEU A 75 -24.12 14.42 2.41
N LEU A 76 -24.71 15.18 1.51
CA LEU A 76 -25.32 14.67 0.26
C LEU A 76 -24.21 14.39 -0.77
N ARG A 77 -24.19 13.18 -1.34
CA ARG A 77 -23.39 12.88 -2.54
C ARG A 77 -24.24 13.16 -3.78
N PHE A 78 -23.75 13.98 -4.67
CA PHE A 78 -24.36 14.27 -5.95
C PHE A 78 -23.75 13.37 -7.05
N VAL A 79 -24.61 12.80 -7.90
CA VAL A 79 -24.20 12.12 -9.14
C VAL A 79 -24.82 12.88 -10.29
N ALA A 80 -23.99 13.47 -11.15
CA ALA A 80 -24.43 14.20 -12.33
C ALA A 80 -24.34 13.27 -13.56
N TYR A 81 -25.45 13.14 -14.28
CA TYR A 81 -25.49 12.49 -15.60
C TYR A 81 -25.69 13.54 -16.69
N ARG A 82 -24.84 13.52 -17.70
CA ARG A 82 -24.96 14.35 -18.89
C ARG A 82 -25.68 13.55 -19.96
N ASN A 83 -26.88 13.98 -20.39
CA ASN A 83 -27.65 13.26 -21.40
C ASN A 83 -27.93 14.15 -22.61
N GLN A 84 -27.72 13.62 -23.80
CA GLN A 84 -27.82 14.37 -25.04
C GLN A 84 -29.16 14.26 -25.78
N ARG A 85 -30.21 13.60 -25.25
CA ARG A 85 -31.56 13.62 -25.86
C ARG A 85 -32.67 13.29 -24.85
N PRO A 86 -33.81 14.04 -24.84
CA PRO A 86 -34.86 13.90 -23.82
C PRO A 86 -35.82 12.73 -23.93
N SER A 87 -35.87 11.98 -25.05
CA SER A 87 -36.95 11.02 -25.35
C SER A 87 -36.71 9.58 -24.88
N SER A 88 -35.51 9.23 -24.42
CA SER A 88 -35.17 7.84 -24.05
C SER A 88 -35.19 7.55 -22.54
N VAL A 89 -35.26 8.58 -21.68
CA VAL A 89 -35.13 8.41 -20.22
C VAL A 89 -36.42 7.93 -19.56
N PHE A 90 -37.57 8.33 -20.11
CA PHE A 90 -38.88 7.91 -19.56
C PHE A 90 -39.22 6.44 -19.83
N SER A 91 -38.78 5.89 -20.95
CA SER A 91 -38.99 4.49 -21.30
C SER A 91 -38.13 3.51 -20.49
N CYS A 92 -36.94 3.95 -20.01
CA CYS A 92 -36.04 3.11 -19.23
C CYS A 92 -36.45 3.02 -17.74
N LEU A 93 -37.04 4.09 -17.20
CA LEU A 93 -37.52 4.13 -15.82
C LEU A 93 -38.78 3.28 -15.57
N THR A 94 -39.69 3.21 -16.55
CA THR A 94 -40.91 2.37 -16.46
C THR A 94 -40.61 0.89 -16.62
N LYS A 95 -39.60 0.49 -17.42
CA LYS A 95 -39.19 -0.92 -17.56
C LYS A 95 -38.44 -1.46 -16.35
N SER A 96 -37.69 -0.65 -15.62
CA SER A 96 -37.00 -1.06 -14.41
C SER A 96 -37.95 -1.33 -13.24
N ILE A 97 -39.01 -0.53 -13.11
CA ILE A 97 -39.99 -0.66 -12.02
C ILE A 97 -40.90 -1.88 -12.22
N THR A 98 -41.22 -2.24 -13.47
CA THR A 98 -42.07 -3.41 -13.78
C THR A 98 -41.33 -4.74 -13.68
N SER A 99 -40.00 -4.78 -13.84
CA SER A 99 -39.21 -6.02 -13.69
C SER A 99 -38.99 -6.44 -12.25
N GLU A 100 -38.95 -5.50 -11.30
CA GLU A 100 -38.80 -5.84 -9.86
C GLU A 100 -40.09 -6.34 -9.19
N ILE A 101 -41.26 -5.96 -9.73
CA ILE A 101 -42.56 -6.38 -9.18
C ILE A 101 -42.94 -7.80 -9.63
N THR A 102 -42.43 -8.29 -10.77
CA THR A 102 -42.76 -9.60 -11.33
C THR A 102 -41.90 -10.75 -10.78
N MET A 103 -40.79 -10.49 -10.08
CA MET A 103 -39.89 -11.53 -9.53
C MET A 103 -40.29 -12.07 -8.15
N SER A 104 -41.34 -11.54 -7.54
CA SER A 104 -41.76 -11.96 -6.18
C SER A 104 -42.88 -13.05 -6.16
N ALA A 105 -43.40 -13.47 -7.29
CA ALA A 105 -44.60 -14.32 -7.35
C ALA A 105 -44.43 -15.75 -7.87
N VAL A 106 -43.20 -16.22 -8.19
CA VAL A 106 -43.01 -17.60 -8.68
C VAL A 106 -41.96 -18.33 -7.83
N LYS A 107 -42.45 -18.90 -6.74
CA LYS A 107 -41.81 -20.08 -6.09
C LYS A 107 -42.89 -21.02 -5.58
N ARG A 108 -43.05 -22.13 -6.25
CA ARG A 108 -43.31 -23.49 -5.74
C ARG A 108 -43.84 -24.38 -6.85
N LYS A 109 -43.03 -25.27 -7.40
CA LYS A 109 -43.35 -26.70 -7.52
C LYS A 109 -42.11 -27.45 -7.97
N ALA A 110 -41.78 -28.43 -7.17
CA ALA A 110 -40.79 -29.44 -7.44
C ALA A 110 -41.40 -30.56 -8.29
N THR A 111 -40.65 -31.24 -9.14
CA THR A 111 -40.43 -32.69 -9.04
C THR A 111 -39.66 -33.23 -10.25
N SER A 112 -38.68 -34.07 -9.93
CA SER A 112 -38.23 -35.35 -10.53
C SER A 112 -37.71 -35.44 -11.96
N ALA A 113 -36.43 -35.86 -11.97
CA ALA A 113 -35.82 -36.94 -12.76
C ALA A 113 -35.91 -36.96 -14.30
N ALA A 114 -34.72 -36.90 -14.93
CA ALA A 114 -34.20 -37.99 -15.79
C ALA A 114 -32.85 -37.60 -16.39
N ALA A 115 -31.96 -38.58 -16.44
CA ALA A 115 -30.65 -38.55 -17.07
C ALA A 115 -30.78 -38.50 -18.61
N ALA A 116 -29.87 -37.75 -19.26
CA ALA A 116 -29.47 -37.99 -20.65
C ALA A 116 -28.22 -37.19 -21.02
N GLU A 117 -27.18 -37.92 -21.37
CA GLU A 117 -26.21 -37.78 -22.45
C GLU A 117 -25.51 -36.44 -22.75
N GLU A 118 -24.18 -36.50 -22.69
CA GLU A 118 -23.23 -35.52 -23.22
C GLU A 118 -23.34 -35.35 -24.72
N PRO A 119 -23.23 -34.14 -25.26
CA PRO A 119 -22.85 -33.95 -26.65
C PRO A 119 -21.39 -33.46 -26.78
N SER A 120 -20.71 -34.13 -27.69
CA SER A 120 -19.36 -33.96 -28.19
C SER A 120 -18.89 -32.53 -28.43
N ALA A 121 -17.60 -32.30 -28.07
CA ALA A 121 -16.84 -31.09 -28.34
C ALA A 121 -16.80 -30.72 -29.83
N LYS A 122 -17.46 -29.63 -30.24
CA LYS A 122 -17.18 -28.93 -31.50
C LYS A 122 -16.08 -27.87 -31.21
N GLN A 123 -14.92 -28.10 -31.81
CA GLN A 123 -13.83 -27.14 -31.89
C GLN A 123 -14.31 -25.87 -32.61
N GLN A 124 -14.53 -24.78 -31.87
CA GLN A 124 -14.61 -23.45 -32.45
C GLN A 124 -13.19 -22.97 -32.76
N LYS A 125 -12.88 -22.81 -34.06
CA LYS A 125 -11.67 -22.12 -34.52
C LYS A 125 -11.74 -20.66 -34.03
N LEU A 126 -10.87 -20.30 -33.07
CA LEU A 126 -10.60 -18.91 -32.72
C LEU A 126 -9.99 -18.23 -33.95
N ALA A 127 -10.55 -17.09 -34.34
CA ALA A 127 -9.95 -16.18 -35.31
C ALA A 127 -8.60 -15.66 -34.75
N PRO A 128 -7.55 -15.46 -35.59
CA PRO A 128 -6.27 -15.02 -35.11
C PRO A 128 -6.39 -13.62 -34.49
N MET A 129 -6.09 -13.51 -33.19
CA MET A 129 -5.85 -12.24 -32.53
C MET A 129 -4.69 -11.54 -33.27
N LYS A 130 -4.95 -10.31 -33.74
CA LYS A 130 -3.89 -9.44 -34.27
C LYS A 130 -2.74 -9.41 -33.28
N GLU A 131 -1.58 -9.89 -33.70
CA GLU A 131 -0.33 -9.81 -32.96
C GLU A 131 -0.09 -8.36 -32.54
N LYS A 132 -0.18 -8.10 -31.26
CA LYS A 132 0.43 -6.91 -30.69
C LYS A 132 1.93 -7.10 -30.87
N LYS A 133 2.61 -6.20 -31.61
CA LYS A 133 4.07 -6.09 -31.60
C LYS A 133 4.48 -6.11 -30.10
N GLU A 134 5.10 -7.21 -29.69
CA GLU A 134 5.77 -7.28 -28.38
C GLU A 134 6.81 -6.16 -28.37
N ARG A 135 6.73 -5.29 -27.40
CA ARG A 135 7.80 -4.31 -27.16
C ARG A 135 9.06 -5.11 -26.80
N ALA A 136 10.20 -4.71 -27.33
CA ALA A 136 11.48 -5.29 -26.91
C ALA A 136 11.62 -5.15 -25.38
N GLY A 137 12.02 -6.21 -24.68
CA GLY A 137 12.26 -6.18 -23.24
C GLY A 137 13.28 -5.08 -22.90
N GLY A 138 13.11 -4.41 -21.74
CA GLY A 138 13.98 -3.34 -21.28
C GLY A 138 13.54 -1.92 -21.67
N TRP A 139 12.42 -1.77 -22.39
CA TRP A 139 11.91 -0.46 -22.82
C TRP A 139 11.70 0.52 -21.66
N LEU A 140 11.32 -0.01 -20.48
CA LEU A 140 11.05 0.83 -19.31
C LEU A 140 12.35 1.39 -18.72
N GLN A 141 13.41 0.59 -18.69
CA GLN A 141 14.74 1.03 -18.26
C GLN A 141 15.24 2.19 -19.13
N ASP A 142 15.12 2.06 -20.45
CA ASP A 142 15.51 3.09 -21.40
C ASP A 142 14.68 4.37 -21.25
N LEU A 143 13.36 4.22 -21.11
CA LEU A 143 12.45 5.35 -20.88
C LEU A 143 12.79 6.09 -19.57
N VAL A 144 13.02 5.36 -18.49
CA VAL A 144 13.34 5.95 -17.18
C VAL A 144 14.68 6.67 -17.23
N THR A 145 15.68 6.09 -17.89
CA THR A 145 16.99 6.72 -18.09
C THR A 145 16.85 8.03 -18.89
N LYS A 146 16.12 8.00 -20.00
CA LYS A 146 15.81 9.19 -20.79
C LYS A 146 15.10 10.28 -19.96
N GLN A 147 14.07 9.91 -19.20
CA GLN A 147 13.33 10.84 -18.35
C GLN A 147 14.22 11.53 -17.31
N ARG A 148 15.16 10.80 -16.69
CA ARG A 148 16.13 11.37 -15.75
C ARG A 148 17.08 12.36 -16.41
N THR A 149 17.59 12.01 -17.60
CA THR A 149 18.54 12.84 -18.37
C THR A 149 17.91 14.12 -18.90
N GLU A 150 16.62 14.08 -19.25
CA GLU A 150 15.87 15.24 -19.76
C GLU A 150 15.53 16.27 -18.66
N MET A 151 15.64 15.88 -17.38
CA MET A 151 15.37 16.76 -16.24
C MET A 151 16.56 17.70 -15.97
N LYS A 152 16.57 18.87 -16.62
CA LYS A 152 17.68 19.87 -16.52
C LYS A 152 17.67 20.68 -15.22
N GLU A 153 16.51 20.91 -14.62
CA GLU A 153 16.37 21.68 -13.39
C GLU A 153 15.35 21.03 -12.47
N LEU A 154 15.81 20.38 -11.41
CA LEU A 154 14.93 19.94 -10.35
C LEU A 154 15.30 20.62 -9.05
N LYS A 155 14.34 21.35 -8.50
CA LYS A 155 14.45 21.90 -7.15
C LYS A 155 14.08 20.82 -6.14
N PHE A 156 15.03 20.46 -5.28
CA PHE A 156 14.78 19.56 -4.16
C PHE A 156 13.67 20.14 -3.26
N ASN A 157 12.67 19.33 -2.92
CA ASN A 157 11.59 19.76 -2.01
C ASN A 157 12.04 19.64 -0.56
N ASN A 158 12.35 20.76 0.08
CA ASN A 158 12.82 20.83 1.46
C ASN A 158 11.82 20.25 2.49
N LYS A 159 10.54 20.08 2.14
CA LYS A 159 9.57 19.40 3.00
C LYS A 159 9.86 17.90 3.17
N ARG A 160 10.77 17.34 2.32
CA ARG A 160 11.22 15.95 2.44
C ARG A 160 12.24 15.73 3.54
N LEU A 161 12.85 16.78 4.06
CA LEU A 161 13.91 16.67 5.06
C LEU A 161 13.50 17.24 6.42
N ARG A 162 14.15 16.73 7.46
CA ARG A 162 14.17 17.30 8.80
C ARG A 162 15.56 17.20 9.38
N PHE A 163 15.96 18.22 10.14
CA PHE A 163 17.21 18.20 10.89
C PHE A 163 17.00 17.41 12.20
N ILE A 164 17.88 16.45 12.43
CA ILE A 164 17.92 15.65 13.66
C ILE A 164 18.85 16.31 14.68
N SER A 165 19.95 16.97 14.20
CA SER A 165 20.86 17.80 14.99
C SER A 165 20.35 19.25 15.09
N GLU A 166 20.88 19.99 16.02
CA GLU A 166 20.64 21.44 16.16
C GLU A 166 21.39 22.24 15.09
N THR A 167 22.64 21.85 14.79
CA THR A 167 23.44 22.47 13.73
C THR A 167 22.89 22.12 12.35
N LYS A 168 22.99 23.10 11.44
CA LYS A 168 22.48 23.00 10.05
C LYS A 168 23.57 23.26 9.00
N LYS A 169 24.74 23.72 9.42
CA LYS A 169 25.85 24.04 8.52
C LYS A 169 26.86 22.92 8.52
N ILE A 170 27.39 22.58 7.34
CA ILE A 170 28.50 21.63 7.22
C ILE A 170 29.68 22.11 8.03
N LYS A 171 30.36 21.19 8.68
CA LYS A 171 31.58 21.44 9.44
C LYS A 171 32.68 21.94 8.49
N GLN A 172 33.28 23.06 8.80
CA GLN A 172 34.40 23.61 8.00
C GLN A 172 35.64 22.72 8.12
N GLY A 173 36.41 22.63 7.02
CA GLY A 173 37.61 21.80 6.94
C GLY A 173 37.33 20.29 6.94
N SER A 174 36.11 19.88 6.66
CA SER A 174 35.74 18.48 6.49
C SER A 174 36.18 17.93 5.12
N GLU A 175 36.34 16.60 5.05
CA GLU A 175 36.85 15.87 3.88
C GLU A 175 35.73 15.17 3.08
N GLY A 176 34.45 15.35 3.44
CA GLY A 176 33.34 14.77 2.70
C GLY A 176 31.97 14.90 3.35
N VAL A 177 30.95 14.44 2.64
CA VAL A 177 29.57 14.31 3.11
C VAL A 177 29.19 12.84 3.10
N LEU A 178 28.48 12.36 4.13
CA LEU A 178 28.01 10.99 4.25
C LEU A 178 26.53 10.90 3.91
N TYR A 179 26.16 9.95 3.05
CA TYR A 179 24.82 9.39 2.99
C TYR A 179 24.81 8.02 3.67
N TRP A 180 24.22 7.94 4.87
CA TRP A 180 23.96 6.67 5.54
C TRP A 180 22.67 6.07 4.96
N MET A 181 22.84 5.18 3.97
CA MET A 181 21.77 4.46 3.29
C MET A 181 21.26 3.33 4.19
N SER A 182 19.98 3.30 4.50
CA SER A 182 19.38 2.28 5.36
C SER A 182 18.14 1.63 4.74
N ARG A 183 17.08 2.39 4.44
CA ARG A 183 15.82 1.87 3.92
C ARG A 183 15.75 1.88 2.39
N ASP A 184 16.31 2.91 1.75
CA ASP A 184 16.17 3.17 0.31
C ASP A 184 17.44 2.78 -0.43
N GLN A 185 17.66 1.45 -0.62
CA GLN A 185 18.89 0.85 -1.11
C GLN A 185 18.97 0.89 -2.64
N ARG A 186 19.15 2.09 -3.19
CA ARG A 186 19.32 2.37 -4.62
C ARG A 186 20.06 3.69 -4.84
N VAL A 187 20.67 3.84 -5.99
CA VAL A 187 21.34 5.08 -6.39
C VAL A 187 20.35 6.04 -7.03
N GLN A 188 19.78 5.68 -8.15
CA GLN A 188 18.82 6.51 -8.87
C GLN A 188 17.46 6.59 -8.17
N ASP A 189 16.69 7.66 -8.45
CA ASP A 189 15.34 7.87 -7.89
C ASP A 189 15.34 7.91 -6.33
N ASN A 190 16.41 8.42 -5.73
CA ASN A 190 16.63 8.47 -4.30
C ASN A 190 16.82 9.92 -3.81
N TRP A 191 15.79 10.48 -3.19
CA TRP A 191 15.81 11.86 -2.70
C TRP A 191 16.86 12.12 -1.62
N ALA A 192 17.19 11.12 -0.79
CA ALA A 192 18.21 11.27 0.25
C ALA A 192 19.62 11.37 -0.37
N LEU A 193 19.92 10.51 -1.34
CA LEU A 193 21.17 10.57 -2.08
C LEU A 193 21.30 11.86 -2.91
N ILE A 194 20.22 12.25 -3.62
CA ILE A 194 20.18 13.50 -4.40
C ILE A 194 20.48 14.69 -3.48
N HIS A 195 19.88 14.75 -2.30
CA HIS A 195 20.15 15.82 -1.33
C HIS A 195 21.60 15.79 -0.82
N ALA A 196 22.13 14.61 -0.49
CA ALA A 196 23.52 14.44 -0.03
C ALA A 196 24.52 14.88 -1.13
N GLN A 197 24.26 14.52 -2.40
CA GLN A 197 25.09 14.92 -3.53
C GLN A 197 25.06 16.44 -3.75
N GLN A 198 23.87 17.07 -3.72
CA GLN A 198 23.74 18.52 -3.83
C GLN A 198 24.47 19.25 -2.70
N LEU A 199 24.40 18.71 -1.49
CA LEU A 199 25.08 19.26 -0.32
C LEU A 199 26.60 19.15 -0.48
N ALA A 200 27.12 17.99 -0.92
CA ALA A 200 28.54 17.76 -1.19
C ALA A 200 29.06 18.66 -2.33
N MET A 201 28.33 18.75 -3.44
CA MET A 201 28.69 19.60 -4.57
C MET A 201 28.78 21.08 -4.20
N LYS A 202 27.83 21.57 -3.39
CA LYS A 202 27.82 22.96 -2.93
C LYS A 202 29.05 23.36 -2.15
N GLU A 203 29.59 22.44 -1.38
CA GLU A 203 30.78 22.66 -0.53
C GLU A 203 32.08 22.14 -1.20
N SER A 204 31.99 21.65 -2.45
CA SER A 204 33.13 21.07 -3.20
C SER A 204 33.79 19.88 -2.49
N LEU A 205 32.97 19.04 -1.86
CA LEU A 205 33.40 17.90 -1.03
C LEU A 205 33.10 16.57 -1.73
N PRO A 206 33.90 15.52 -1.48
CA PRO A 206 33.59 14.15 -1.83
C PRO A 206 32.26 13.66 -1.20
N LEU A 207 31.60 12.72 -1.90
CA LEU A 207 30.41 12.04 -1.39
C LEU A 207 30.72 10.58 -1.04
N HIS A 208 30.36 10.20 0.18
CA HIS A 208 30.46 8.85 0.70
C HIS A 208 29.06 8.28 0.93
N ILE A 209 28.86 7.01 0.60
CA ILE A 209 27.68 6.24 0.96
C ILE A 209 28.12 5.12 1.91
N CYS A 210 27.45 4.94 3.03
CA CYS A 210 27.63 3.75 3.85
C CYS A 210 26.32 3.00 4.07
N VAL A 211 26.43 1.68 4.20
CA VAL A 211 25.39 0.79 4.68
C VAL A 211 25.91 0.05 5.90
N CYS A 212 25.12 -0.03 6.97
CA CYS A 212 25.48 -0.80 8.15
C CYS A 212 24.92 -2.22 8.02
N LEU A 213 25.80 -3.20 7.97
CA LEU A 213 25.44 -4.61 8.05
C LEU A 213 25.35 -5.02 9.52
N HIS A 214 24.15 -4.90 10.06
CA HIS A 214 23.79 -5.33 11.40
C HIS A 214 22.90 -6.58 11.31
N VAL A 215 23.33 -7.68 11.93
CA VAL A 215 22.60 -8.94 11.98
C VAL A 215 22.21 -9.25 13.42
N PRO A 216 20.98 -8.92 13.85
CA PRO A 216 20.52 -9.27 15.19
C PRO A 216 20.48 -10.80 15.36
N LYS A 217 20.81 -11.28 16.57
CA LYS A 217 20.59 -12.70 16.93
C LYS A 217 19.10 -12.94 17.13
N SER A 218 18.40 -13.26 16.05
CA SER A 218 16.96 -13.44 16.03
C SER A 218 16.58 -14.51 14.99
N GLU A 219 15.52 -15.25 15.27
CA GLU A 219 14.90 -16.17 14.31
C GLU A 219 14.32 -15.47 13.06
N LEU A 220 14.19 -14.15 13.12
CA LEU A 220 13.77 -13.31 11.99
C LEU A 220 14.95 -12.94 11.06
N SER A 221 16.20 -13.17 11.50
CA SER A 221 17.39 -12.95 10.67
C SER A 221 17.60 -14.16 9.75
N THR A 222 17.00 -14.15 8.55
CA THR A 222 17.01 -15.27 7.62
C THR A 222 17.87 -15.01 6.39
N LEU A 223 18.41 -16.07 5.79
CA LEU A 223 19.20 -15.97 4.55
C LEU A 223 18.40 -15.28 3.44
N ARG A 224 17.08 -15.54 3.36
CA ARG A 224 16.17 -14.93 2.38
C ARG A 224 16.28 -13.42 2.31
N HIS A 225 16.20 -12.75 3.47
CA HIS A 225 16.22 -11.30 3.55
C HIS A 225 17.61 -10.73 3.33
N TYR A 226 18.62 -11.29 4.00
CA TYR A 226 19.98 -10.76 3.92
C TYR A 226 20.64 -11.01 2.57
N SER A 227 20.38 -12.15 1.93
CA SER A 227 20.86 -12.40 0.57
C SER A 227 20.22 -11.43 -0.44
N PHE A 228 18.89 -11.21 -0.36
CA PHE A 228 18.23 -10.27 -1.23
C PHE A 228 18.76 -8.83 -1.05
N MET A 229 19.02 -8.43 0.18
CA MET A 229 19.61 -7.14 0.51
C MET A 229 21.03 -7.02 -0.05
N LEU A 230 21.94 -7.96 0.29
CA LEU A 230 23.35 -7.86 -0.09
C LEU A 230 23.55 -7.90 -1.60
N LYS A 231 22.86 -8.79 -2.32
CA LYS A 231 22.92 -8.85 -3.78
C LYS A 231 22.36 -7.58 -4.45
N GLY A 232 21.41 -6.88 -3.82
CA GLY A 232 20.96 -5.57 -4.28
C GLY A 232 21.97 -4.46 -4.00
N LEU A 233 22.65 -4.53 -2.86
CA LEU A 233 23.72 -3.58 -2.51
C LEU A 233 24.98 -3.74 -3.36
N GLU A 234 25.26 -4.92 -3.87
CA GLU A 234 26.31 -5.15 -4.87
C GLU A 234 26.05 -4.33 -6.14
N GLU A 235 24.80 -4.32 -6.67
CA GLU A 235 24.43 -3.45 -7.80
C GLU A 235 24.60 -1.96 -7.45
N VAL A 236 24.25 -1.55 -6.23
CA VAL A 236 24.44 -0.17 -5.75
C VAL A 236 25.92 0.19 -5.72
N ALA A 237 26.78 -0.69 -5.18
CA ALA A 237 28.22 -0.44 -5.09
C ALA A 237 28.88 -0.29 -6.48
N GLU A 238 28.49 -1.14 -7.43
CA GLU A 238 28.98 -1.04 -8.82
C GLU A 238 28.51 0.25 -9.50
N GLU A 239 27.25 0.66 -9.29
CA GLU A 239 26.78 1.94 -9.81
C GLU A 239 27.51 3.13 -9.17
N CYS A 240 27.72 3.13 -7.86
CA CYS A 240 28.49 4.16 -7.15
C CYS A 240 29.90 4.30 -7.72
N LYS A 241 30.57 3.17 -8.01
CA LYS A 241 31.91 3.17 -8.61
C LYS A 241 31.93 3.88 -9.97
N THR A 242 30.91 3.69 -10.81
CA THR A 242 30.81 4.39 -12.11
C THR A 242 30.57 5.89 -11.97
N LEU A 243 30.03 6.32 -10.83
CA LEU A 243 29.67 7.69 -10.51
C LEU A 243 30.72 8.42 -9.65
N ASP A 244 31.89 7.82 -9.42
CA ASP A 244 32.95 8.33 -8.51
C ASP A 244 32.43 8.65 -7.08
N ILE A 245 31.45 7.87 -6.60
CA ILE A 245 30.91 7.95 -5.25
C ILE A 245 31.50 6.79 -4.44
N GLN A 246 32.02 7.07 -3.25
CA GLN A 246 32.60 6.04 -2.40
C GLN A 246 31.52 5.24 -1.68
N PHE A 247 31.51 3.91 -1.87
CA PHE A 247 30.59 2.99 -1.18
C PHE A 247 31.30 2.20 -0.09
N HIS A 248 30.70 2.13 1.12
CA HIS A 248 31.25 1.46 2.28
C HIS A 248 30.21 0.52 2.90
N LEU A 249 30.60 -0.73 3.15
CA LEU A 249 29.83 -1.68 3.94
C LEU A 249 30.45 -1.74 5.35
N LEU A 250 29.75 -1.15 6.32
CA LEU A 250 30.19 -1.10 7.72
C LEU A 250 29.57 -2.28 8.49
N HIS A 251 30.39 -3.02 9.21
CA HIS A 251 29.93 -4.17 10.00
C HIS A 251 29.71 -3.76 11.46
N GLY A 252 28.47 -3.85 11.95
CA GLY A 252 28.13 -3.54 13.35
C GLY A 252 26.87 -2.70 13.51
N SER A 253 26.60 -2.30 14.76
CA SER A 253 25.47 -1.45 15.11
C SER A 253 25.64 -0.03 14.55
N PRO A 254 24.62 0.54 13.89
CA PRO A 254 24.70 1.90 13.34
C PRO A 254 25.12 2.96 14.37
N GLY A 255 24.63 2.84 15.61
CA GLY A 255 24.98 3.78 16.70
C GLY A 255 26.48 3.84 17.03
N GLU A 256 27.22 2.79 16.71
CA GLU A 256 28.66 2.69 16.94
C GLU A 256 29.46 3.00 15.68
N VAL A 257 29.12 2.31 14.57
CA VAL A 257 29.96 2.33 13.37
C VAL A 257 29.80 3.61 12.54
N VAL A 258 28.64 4.27 12.54
CA VAL A 258 28.44 5.51 11.78
C VAL A 258 29.20 6.68 12.39
N PRO A 259 29.10 6.96 13.70
CA PRO A 259 29.89 8.04 14.32
C PRO A 259 31.40 7.83 14.22
N SER A 260 31.88 6.59 14.41
CA SER A 260 33.29 6.24 14.22
C SER A 260 33.75 6.53 12.80
N PHE A 261 32.99 6.06 11.78
CA PHE A 261 33.29 6.29 10.39
C PHE A 261 33.31 7.77 10.01
N VAL A 262 32.37 8.57 10.55
CA VAL A 262 32.33 10.03 10.36
C VAL A 262 33.58 10.69 10.90
N SER A 263 34.05 10.28 12.08
CA SER A 263 35.28 10.81 12.69
C SER A 263 36.54 10.38 11.95
N ASP A 264 36.65 9.09 11.59
CA ASP A 264 37.81 8.50 10.90
C ASP A 264 38.03 9.07 9.50
N CYS A 265 36.95 9.47 8.83
CA CYS A 265 36.96 10.07 7.50
C CYS A 265 36.78 11.59 7.53
N SER A 266 36.83 12.25 8.68
CA SER A 266 36.66 13.70 8.84
C SER A 266 35.41 14.25 8.09
N LEU A 267 34.27 13.53 8.14
CA LEU A 267 33.08 13.92 7.37
C LEU A 267 32.32 15.06 8.05
N GLY A 268 31.81 15.99 7.25
CA GLY A 268 31.24 17.25 7.72
C GLY A 268 29.72 17.29 7.81
N ALA A 269 29.03 16.29 7.30
CA ALA A 269 27.57 16.17 7.38
C ALA A 269 27.13 14.70 7.22
N VAL A 270 25.99 14.35 7.81
CA VAL A 270 25.34 13.04 7.65
C VAL A 270 23.92 13.23 7.16
N VAL A 271 23.58 12.57 6.04
CA VAL A 271 22.21 12.45 5.52
C VAL A 271 21.78 10.99 5.67
N THR A 272 20.53 10.74 6.06
CA THR A 272 20.01 9.36 6.21
C THR A 272 18.55 9.25 5.76
N ASP A 273 18.08 8.03 5.56
CA ASP A 273 16.71 7.71 5.20
C ASP A 273 15.75 7.84 6.39
N PHE A 274 14.47 8.00 6.06
CA PHE A 274 13.38 7.88 7.02
C PHE A 274 12.87 6.44 7.09
N SER A 275 12.74 5.92 8.29
CA SER A 275 11.95 4.71 8.59
C SER A 275 11.05 4.97 9.81
N PRO A 276 9.77 4.54 9.80
CA PRO A 276 8.87 4.75 10.92
C PRO A 276 8.98 3.67 12.00
N LEU A 277 9.76 2.62 11.78
CA LEU A 277 9.87 1.49 12.68
C LEU A 277 10.75 1.80 13.89
N ARG A 278 10.48 1.13 15.00
CA ARG A 278 11.11 1.37 16.32
C ARG A 278 12.63 1.20 16.28
N GLU A 279 13.11 0.11 15.69
CA GLU A 279 14.54 -0.18 15.66
C GLU A 279 15.33 0.86 14.83
N PRO A 280 14.97 1.19 13.57
CA PRO A 280 15.62 2.29 12.85
C PRO A 280 15.51 3.66 13.53
N LEU A 281 14.41 3.94 14.22
CA LEU A 281 14.28 5.18 15.01
C LEU A 281 15.22 5.17 16.22
N GLN A 282 15.46 4.01 16.84
CA GLN A 282 16.43 3.88 17.92
C GLN A 282 17.86 4.07 17.40
N TRP A 283 18.22 3.46 16.27
CA TRP A 283 19.52 3.69 15.63
C TRP A 283 19.76 5.17 15.31
N LEU A 284 18.73 5.88 14.84
CA LEU A 284 18.83 7.32 14.59
C LEU A 284 19.18 8.11 15.87
N GLU A 285 18.52 7.79 16.97
CA GLU A 285 18.78 8.44 18.27
C GLU A 285 20.17 8.07 18.82
N ASP A 286 20.61 6.83 18.63
CA ASP A 286 21.93 6.38 19.10
C ASP A 286 23.05 7.03 18.29
N VAL A 287 22.94 7.11 16.96
CA VAL A 287 23.87 7.87 16.11
C VAL A 287 23.90 9.34 16.52
N LYS A 288 22.71 9.97 16.73
CA LYS A 288 22.62 11.37 17.17
C LYS A 288 23.36 11.66 18.46
N LYS A 289 23.31 10.75 19.44
CA LYS A 289 24.01 10.90 20.73
C LYS A 289 25.51 10.88 20.59
N MET A 290 26.02 10.09 19.64
CA MET A 290 27.45 9.83 19.46
C MET A 290 28.12 10.77 18.44
N LEU A 291 27.33 11.37 17.53
CA LEU A 291 27.86 12.33 16.56
C LEU A 291 28.34 13.62 17.25
N PRO A 292 29.46 14.21 16.79
CA PRO A 292 29.88 15.54 17.21
C PRO A 292 28.79 16.59 16.98
N LYS A 293 28.58 17.50 17.93
CA LYS A 293 27.49 18.50 17.88
C LYS A 293 27.60 19.51 16.73
N ASP A 294 28.79 19.67 16.18
CA ASP A 294 29.09 20.55 15.04
C ASP A 294 28.81 19.91 13.67
N ILE A 295 28.36 18.64 13.63
CA ILE A 295 28.00 17.92 12.41
C ILE A 295 26.49 17.93 12.20
N PRO A 296 25.95 18.48 11.11
CA PRO A 296 24.54 18.38 10.77
C PRO A 296 24.15 16.93 10.46
N PHE A 297 23.08 16.50 11.11
CA PHE A 297 22.44 15.21 10.89
C PHE A 297 21.04 15.43 10.31
N ILE A 298 20.85 15.00 9.07
CA ILE A 298 19.68 15.29 8.26
C ILE A 298 18.99 13.99 7.91
N GLN A 299 17.69 13.92 8.14
CA GLN A 299 16.86 12.79 7.71
C GLN A 299 15.98 13.19 6.54
N VAL A 300 15.90 12.35 5.50
CA VAL A 300 15.10 12.56 4.29
C VAL A 300 14.11 11.41 4.12
N ASP A 301 12.82 11.71 3.93
CA ASP A 301 11.85 10.71 3.52
C ASP A 301 11.92 10.52 2.00
N ALA A 302 12.71 9.55 1.57
CA ALA A 302 12.88 9.13 0.19
C ALA A 302 11.98 7.93 -0.17
N HIS A 303 11.32 7.34 0.83
CA HIS A 303 10.49 6.14 0.67
C HIS A 303 9.04 6.46 0.32
N ASN A 304 8.44 7.44 1.00
CA ASN A 304 7.09 7.87 0.72
C ASN A 304 7.06 8.89 -0.44
N ILE A 305 5.98 8.88 -1.21
CA ILE A 305 5.74 9.90 -2.23
C ILE A 305 5.45 11.23 -1.53
N VAL A 306 4.44 11.23 -0.65
CA VAL A 306 4.20 12.34 0.27
C VAL A 306 4.82 11.98 1.62
N THR A 307 5.77 12.79 2.08
CA THR A 307 6.48 12.48 3.33
C THR A 307 5.53 12.29 4.50
N CYS A 308 5.90 11.39 5.41
CA CYS A 308 5.03 10.95 6.50
C CYS A 308 4.51 12.13 7.35
N TRP A 309 5.36 13.10 7.67
CA TRP A 309 5.02 14.28 8.50
C TRP A 309 4.22 15.35 7.74
N GLU A 310 4.37 15.47 6.40
CA GLU A 310 3.56 16.39 5.59
C GLU A 310 2.17 15.79 5.28
N ALA A 311 2.09 14.47 5.08
CA ALA A 311 0.83 13.77 4.86
C ALA A 311 -0.13 13.96 6.04
N SER A 312 0.37 13.88 7.28
CA SER A 312 -0.37 14.24 8.49
C SER A 312 0.56 14.43 9.69
N PRO A 313 0.31 15.44 10.54
CA PRO A 313 1.08 15.65 11.79
C PRO A 313 0.64 14.70 12.92
N LYS A 314 -0.26 13.76 12.67
CA LYS A 314 -0.83 12.87 13.69
C LYS A 314 -1.21 11.51 13.14
N LEU A 315 -1.48 10.58 14.06
CA LEU A 315 -2.04 9.26 13.75
C LEU A 315 -3.37 9.38 13.00
N GLU A 316 -3.45 8.77 11.81
CA GLU A 316 -4.65 8.73 10.99
C GLU A 316 -5.46 7.47 11.24
N TYR A 317 -6.78 7.63 11.39
CA TYR A 317 -7.65 6.52 11.72
C TYR A 317 -7.81 5.49 10.58
N ALA A 318 -7.89 5.95 9.34
CA ALA A 318 -8.15 5.09 8.19
C ALA A 318 -7.82 5.79 6.86
N ALA A 319 -7.81 5.05 5.75
CA ALA A 319 -7.55 5.63 4.43
C ALA A 319 -8.47 6.82 4.09
N ARG A 320 -9.72 6.83 4.55
CA ARG A 320 -10.65 7.96 4.32
C ARG A 320 -10.19 9.27 4.96
N THR A 321 -9.40 9.21 6.05
CA THR A 321 -8.94 10.42 6.75
C THR A 321 -7.64 10.98 6.19
N ILE A 322 -6.77 10.14 5.63
CA ILE A 322 -5.48 10.56 5.04
C ILE A 322 -5.57 10.84 3.53
N ARG A 323 -6.45 10.14 2.79
CA ARG A 323 -6.54 10.22 1.31
C ARG A 323 -6.64 11.65 0.79
N GLY A 324 -7.53 12.46 1.36
CA GLY A 324 -7.71 13.85 0.92
C GLY A 324 -6.46 14.70 1.15
N LYS A 325 -5.71 14.43 2.22
CA LYS A 325 -4.46 15.12 2.54
C LYS A 325 -3.35 14.73 1.55
N ILE A 326 -3.16 13.43 1.33
CA ILE A 326 -2.19 12.93 0.35
C ILE A 326 -2.51 13.47 -1.05
N ASN A 327 -3.76 13.33 -1.53
CA ASN A 327 -4.15 13.77 -2.86
C ASN A 327 -3.94 15.27 -3.09
N LYS A 328 -4.09 16.10 -2.06
CA LYS A 328 -3.80 17.55 -2.13
C LYS A 328 -2.32 17.82 -2.33
N LEU A 329 -1.44 16.99 -1.76
CA LEU A 329 0.01 17.17 -1.80
C LEU A 329 0.67 16.45 -2.98
N LEU A 330 0.00 15.45 -3.59
CA LEU A 330 0.56 14.70 -4.71
C LEU A 330 1.12 15.58 -5.86
N PRO A 331 0.47 16.67 -6.32
CA PRO A 331 1.01 17.52 -7.37
C PRO A 331 2.37 18.13 -7.02
N GLU A 332 2.63 18.38 -5.73
CA GLU A 332 3.89 18.93 -5.24
C GLU A 332 4.98 17.86 -5.11
N PHE A 333 4.60 16.64 -4.70
CA PHE A 333 5.55 15.59 -4.32
C PHE A 333 5.79 14.53 -5.40
N LEU A 334 4.80 14.25 -6.26
CA LEU A 334 4.90 13.25 -7.33
C LEU A 334 5.54 13.89 -8.59
N THR A 335 6.80 14.23 -8.48
CA THR A 335 7.60 14.84 -9.55
C THR A 335 8.57 13.83 -10.16
N GLN A 336 9.12 14.12 -11.34
CA GLN A 336 10.22 13.33 -11.89
C GLN A 336 11.49 13.49 -11.04
N PHE A 337 12.38 12.51 -11.14
CA PHE A 337 13.68 12.56 -10.50
C PHE A 337 14.75 13.07 -11.48
N PRO A 338 15.73 13.87 -11.01
CA PRO A 338 16.93 14.14 -11.78
C PRO A 338 17.81 12.88 -11.85
N LEU A 339 18.70 12.85 -12.81
CA LEU A 339 19.78 11.87 -12.85
C LEU A 339 20.77 12.15 -11.70
N VAL A 340 21.16 11.11 -10.97
CA VAL A 340 22.35 11.16 -10.12
C VAL A 340 23.54 11.05 -11.05
N GLU A 341 24.27 12.15 -11.23
CA GLU A 341 25.39 12.26 -12.14
C GLU A 341 26.71 11.88 -11.46
N LYS A 342 27.75 11.70 -12.28
CA LYS A 342 29.10 11.48 -11.80
C LYS A 342 29.51 12.59 -10.84
N HIS A 343 30.00 12.21 -9.64
CA HIS A 343 30.39 13.18 -8.63
C HIS A 343 31.75 13.81 -8.97
N PRO A 344 31.86 15.15 -9.02
CA PRO A 344 33.07 15.80 -9.53
C PRO A 344 34.26 15.81 -8.54
N TYR A 345 33.98 15.57 -7.27
CA TYR A 345 35.00 15.64 -6.20
C TYR A 345 35.32 14.24 -5.67
N THR A 346 36.52 13.75 -5.96
CA THR A 346 36.99 12.41 -5.57
C THR A 346 37.57 12.42 -4.17
N ALA A 347 37.26 11.37 -3.39
CA ALA A 347 37.87 11.19 -2.08
C ALA A 347 39.35 10.82 -2.22
N THR A 348 40.17 11.35 -1.33
CA THR A 348 41.62 11.05 -1.27
C THR A 348 41.92 9.64 -0.79
N ARG A 349 41.02 9.06 0.00
CA ARG A 349 41.13 7.68 0.50
C ARG A 349 40.40 6.70 -0.41
N THR A 350 41.11 5.71 -0.91
CA THR A 350 40.52 4.60 -1.69
C THR A 350 39.74 3.65 -0.77
N THR A 351 38.50 3.37 -1.14
CA THR A 351 37.67 2.39 -0.43
C THR A 351 38.15 0.98 -0.73
N LYS A 352 38.23 0.14 0.29
CA LYS A 352 38.45 -1.29 0.10
C LYS A 352 37.22 -1.89 -0.55
N GLN A 353 37.41 -2.58 -1.67
CA GLN A 353 36.31 -3.26 -2.36
C GLN A 353 35.67 -4.32 -1.43
N VAL A 354 34.34 -4.37 -1.45
CA VAL A 354 33.56 -5.35 -0.65
C VAL A 354 33.67 -6.72 -1.32
N ASP A 355 34.05 -7.72 -0.54
CA ASP A 355 33.98 -9.13 -0.94
C ASP A 355 32.59 -9.65 -0.58
N TRP A 356 31.68 -9.61 -1.55
CA TRP A 356 30.26 -9.94 -1.38
C TRP A 356 30.05 -11.42 -1.03
N ASP A 357 30.78 -12.33 -1.67
CA ASP A 357 30.66 -13.77 -1.42
C ASP A 357 31.11 -14.12 -0.02
N LYS A 358 32.28 -13.59 0.40
CA LYS A 358 32.77 -13.76 1.76
C LYS A 358 31.83 -13.14 2.79
N THR A 359 31.27 -11.96 2.50
CA THR A 359 30.30 -11.28 3.37
C THR A 359 29.06 -12.14 3.55
N LEU A 360 28.46 -12.63 2.47
CA LEU A 360 27.28 -13.49 2.49
C LEU A 360 27.56 -14.80 3.23
N ALA A 361 28.72 -15.44 2.98
CA ALA A 361 29.10 -16.68 3.63
C ALA A 361 29.30 -16.53 5.16
N SER A 362 29.77 -15.34 5.61
CA SER A 362 30.04 -15.05 7.01
C SER A 362 28.79 -14.75 7.86
N LEU A 363 27.63 -14.56 7.24
CA LEU A 363 26.39 -14.19 7.94
C LEU A 363 25.94 -15.28 8.91
N GLN A 364 25.67 -14.85 10.15
CA GLN A 364 25.07 -15.68 11.18
C GLN A 364 23.54 -15.56 11.13
N VAL A 365 22.94 -16.12 10.09
CA VAL A 365 21.49 -16.08 9.81
C VAL A 365 20.92 -17.48 9.70
N ASP A 366 19.62 -17.61 9.89
CA ASP A 366 18.93 -18.87 9.65
C ASP A 366 18.89 -19.20 8.14
N LYS A 367 19.61 -20.25 7.77
CA LYS A 367 19.72 -20.74 6.40
C LYS A 367 18.58 -21.69 5.99
N THR A 368 17.72 -22.10 6.93
CA THR A 368 16.55 -22.94 6.62
C THR A 368 15.49 -22.18 5.83
N VAL A 369 15.44 -20.85 5.96
CA VAL A 369 14.62 -19.97 5.12
C VAL A 369 15.51 -19.40 4.00
N GLY A 370 15.61 -20.16 2.91
CA GLY A 370 16.48 -19.87 1.77
C GLY A 370 15.94 -18.80 0.82
N GLU A 371 16.74 -18.49 -0.21
CA GLU A 371 16.42 -17.52 -1.26
C GLU A 371 15.15 -17.89 -2.04
N THR A 372 14.57 -16.92 -2.72
CA THR A 372 13.44 -17.11 -3.63
C THR A 372 13.91 -17.07 -5.09
N GLU A 373 13.34 -17.93 -5.93
CA GLU A 373 13.75 -18.02 -7.35
C GLU A 373 13.12 -16.91 -8.23
N TRP A 374 11.87 -16.53 -7.93
CA TRP A 374 11.09 -15.63 -8.78
C TRP A 374 11.47 -14.16 -8.65
N ALA A 375 12.04 -13.75 -7.51
CA ALA A 375 12.41 -12.36 -7.22
C ALA A 375 13.94 -12.22 -7.25
N LYS A 376 14.46 -11.61 -8.29
CA LYS A 376 15.87 -11.24 -8.36
C LYS A 376 16.08 -9.88 -7.67
N PRO A 377 17.12 -9.71 -6.83
CA PRO A 377 17.40 -8.44 -6.16
C PRO A 377 17.88 -7.35 -7.14
N GLY A 378 17.92 -6.10 -6.67
CA GLY A 378 18.45 -4.94 -7.40
C GLY A 378 17.42 -4.12 -8.17
N THR A 379 17.82 -2.91 -8.54
CA THR A 379 16.97 -1.92 -9.22
C THR A 379 16.57 -2.36 -10.62
N LYS A 380 17.48 -2.97 -11.37
CA LYS A 380 17.22 -3.46 -12.74
C LYS A 380 16.13 -4.51 -12.75
N ALA A 381 16.20 -5.48 -11.84
CA ALA A 381 15.17 -6.52 -11.71
C ALA A 381 13.82 -5.95 -11.24
N GLY A 382 13.83 -4.96 -10.34
CA GLY A 382 12.63 -4.24 -9.93
C GLY A 382 11.94 -3.51 -11.08
N LEU A 383 12.71 -2.84 -11.94
CA LEU A 383 12.19 -2.17 -13.15
C LEU A 383 11.65 -3.16 -14.18
N ALA A 384 12.32 -4.31 -14.38
CA ALA A 384 11.82 -5.38 -15.26
C ALA A 384 10.49 -5.97 -14.75
N MET A 385 10.34 -6.14 -13.43
CA MET A 385 9.08 -6.56 -12.82
C MET A 385 7.97 -5.51 -13.01
N LEU A 386 8.28 -4.23 -12.88
CA LEU A 386 7.35 -3.13 -13.15
C LEU A 386 6.94 -3.09 -14.63
N GLU A 387 7.89 -3.26 -15.55
CA GLU A 387 7.63 -3.36 -16.99
C GLU A 387 6.64 -4.49 -17.29
N SER A 388 6.91 -5.69 -16.80
CA SER A 388 6.04 -6.85 -16.91
C SER A 388 4.63 -6.59 -16.33
N PHE A 389 4.55 -5.86 -15.20
CA PHE A 389 3.26 -5.49 -14.63
C PHE A 389 2.47 -4.56 -15.53
N ILE A 390 3.10 -3.51 -16.04
CA ILE A 390 2.46 -2.51 -16.92
C ILE A 390 1.94 -3.16 -18.21
N ASP A 391 2.75 -4.00 -18.84
CA ASP A 391 2.43 -4.58 -20.14
C ASP A 391 1.37 -5.69 -20.07
N VAL A 392 1.46 -6.55 -19.06
CA VAL A 392 0.67 -7.79 -19.01
C VAL A 392 -0.47 -7.72 -17.99
N ARG A 393 -0.23 -7.19 -16.78
CA ARG A 393 -1.11 -7.42 -15.61
C ARG A 393 -1.94 -6.21 -15.20
N LEU A 394 -1.47 -4.99 -15.47
CA LEU A 394 -2.10 -3.75 -15.00
C LEU A 394 -3.58 -3.64 -15.44
N LYS A 395 -3.91 -4.03 -16.66
CA LYS A 395 -5.30 -3.96 -17.17
C LYS A 395 -6.31 -4.77 -16.36
N GLN A 396 -5.85 -5.87 -15.76
CA GLN A 396 -6.69 -6.79 -14.98
C GLN A 396 -6.65 -6.49 -13.49
N PHE A 397 -5.80 -5.55 -13.04
CA PHE A 397 -5.57 -5.30 -11.62
C PHE A 397 -6.86 -5.00 -10.85
N ASP A 398 -7.69 -4.07 -11.32
CA ASP A 398 -8.92 -3.69 -10.60
C ASP A 398 -9.87 -4.87 -10.41
N THR A 399 -10.08 -5.68 -11.44
CA THR A 399 -11.08 -6.76 -11.45
C THR A 399 -10.55 -8.08 -10.87
N LYS A 400 -9.23 -8.35 -10.96
CA LYS A 400 -8.64 -9.65 -10.65
C LYS A 400 -7.69 -9.63 -9.44
N ARG A 401 -7.36 -8.46 -8.86
CA ARG A 401 -6.40 -8.37 -7.74
C ARG A 401 -6.76 -9.18 -6.50
N ASN A 402 -8.02 -9.59 -6.36
CA ASN A 402 -8.49 -10.40 -5.24
C ASN A 402 -8.66 -11.89 -5.57
N ASP A 403 -8.25 -12.33 -6.77
CA ASP A 403 -8.25 -13.73 -7.19
C ASP A 403 -6.82 -14.29 -7.11
N PRO A 404 -6.51 -15.17 -6.14
CA PRO A 404 -5.17 -15.74 -5.99
C PRO A 404 -4.70 -16.60 -7.18
N ASN A 405 -5.62 -17.08 -8.02
CA ASN A 405 -5.28 -17.85 -9.22
C ASN A 405 -4.98 -16.97 -10.43
N ALA A 406 -5.30 -15.67 -10.36
CA ALA A 406 -5.06 -14.74 -11.44
C ALA A 406 -3.70 -14.06 -11.30
N ALA A 407 -2.91 -14.06 -12.36
CA ALA A 407 -1.67 -13.28 -12.43
C ALA A 407 -2.00 -11.80 -12.66
N ALA A 408 -2.52 -11.11 -11.64
CA ALA A 408 -2.96 -9.71 -11.75
C ALA A 408 -2.23 -8.75 -10.82
N LEU A 409 -1.44 -9.24 -9.86
CA LEU A 409 -0.71 -8.40 -8.91
C LEU A 409 0.59 -7.86 -9.52
N SER A 410 1.04 -6.71 -8.99
CA SER A 410 2.30 -6.10 -9.44
C SER A 410 3.53 -6.90 -9.02
N GLN A 411 3.46 -7.60 -7.89
CA GLN A 411 4.57 -8.35 -7.26
C GLN A 411 5.76 -7.46 -6.81
N LEU A 412 5.59 -6.13 -6.72
CA LEU A 412 6.68 -5.17 -6.49
C LEU A 412 7.09 -5.00 -5.02
N SER A 413 6.33 -5.54 -4.08
CA SER A 413 6.54 -5.25 -2.65
C SER A 413 7.93 -5.61 -2.12
N PRO A 414 8.64 -6.68 -2.56
CA PRO A 414 10.01 -6.93 -2.10
C PRO A 414 10.97 -5.80 -2.49
N TRP A 415 10.95 -5.35 -3.74
CA TRP A 415 11.83 -4.27 -4.19
C TRP A 415 11.53 -2.93 -3.55
N ILE A 416 10.24 -2.65 -3.26
CA ILE A 416 9.85 -1.44 -2.52
C ILE A 416 10.31 -1.55 -1.06
N ARG A 417 10.10 -2.68 -0.41
CA ARG A 417 10.51 -2.93 0.99
C ARG A 417 12.01 -2.71 1.19
N PHE A 418 12.84 -3.27 0.30
CA PHE A 418 14.30 -3.09 0.37
C PHE A 418 14.79 -1.76 -0.25
N GLY A 419 13.88 -0.95 -0.78
CA GLY A 419 14.23 0.32 -1.41
C GLY A 419 14.97 0.19 -2.74
N HIS A 420 15.03 -1.01 -3.34
CA HIS A 420 15.60 -1.24 -4.67
C HIS A 420 14.80 -0.54 -5.78
N LEU A 421 13.51 -0.28 -5.53
CA LEU A 421 12.61 0.41 -6.43
C LEU A 421 11.83 1.50 -5.71
N SER A 422 11.85 2.72 -6.24
CA SER A 422 11.08 3.84 -5.70
C SER A 422 9.59 3.69 -5.96
N ALA A 423 8.77 3.78 -4.91
CA ALA A 423 7.30 3.83 -5.05
C ALA A 423 6.85 5.03 -5.89
N GLN A 424 7.55 6.17 -5.82
CA GLN A 424 7.29 7.35 -6.63
C GLN A 424 7.56 7.06 -8.12
N ARG A 425 8.67 6.35 -8.45
CA ARG A 425 8.95 5.93 -9.83
C ARG A 425 7.86 4.99 -10.35
N VAL A 426 7.42 4.03 -9.53
CA VAL A 426 6.32 3.12 -9.88
C VAL A 426 5.04 3.91 -10.19
N ALA A 427 4.66 4.86 -9.34
CA ALA A 427 3.47 5.68 -9.54
C ALA A 427 3.54 6.48 -10.85
N LEU A 428 4.67 7.14 -11.13
CA LEU A 428 4.89 7.90 -12.35
C LEU A 428 4.75 7.04 -13.61
N GLN A 429 5.36 5.84 -13.62
CA GLN A 429 5.32 4.96 -14.79
C GLN A 429 3.94 4.35 -15.01
N VAL A 430 3.26 3.93 -13.94
CA VAL A 430 1.89 3.39 -14.04
C VAL A 430 0.91 4.47 -14.53
N GLN A 431 1.01 5.70 -14.05
CA GLN A 431 0.16 6.81 -14.51
C GLN A 431 0.42 7.18 -15.99
N SER A 432 1.68 7.24 -16.41
CA SER A 432 2.05 7.62 -17.78
C SER A 432 1.70 6.54 -18.80
N SER A 433 1.92 5.27 -18.47
CA SER A 433 1.74 4.12 -19.37
C SER A 433 0.33 3.54 -19.34
N GLY A 434 -0.43 3.79 -18.28
CA GLY A 434 -1.73 3.16 -18.02
C GLY A 434 -2.94 3.86 -18.62
N LYS A 435 -2.80 4.78 -19.58
CA LYS A 435 -3.92 5.57 -20.15
C LYS A 435 -5.13 4.71 -20.61
N SER A 436 -4.88 3.50 -21.10
CA SER A 436 -5.94 2.55 -21.54
C SER A 436 -6.52 1.70 -20.39
N ALA A 437 -6.01 1.81 -19.16
CA ALA A 437 -6.37 1.00 -18.00
C ALA A 437 -6.85 1.87 -16.81
N GLY A 438 -7.53 2.99 -17.08
CA GLY A 438 -7.83 4.07 -16.12
C GLY A 438 -8.31 3.64 -14.74
N GLN A 439 -9.30 2.72 -14.64
CA GLN A 439 -9.77 2.23 -13.34
C GLN A 439 -8.70 1.39 -12.62
N SER A 440 -7.97 0.53 -13.34
CA SER A 440 -6.88 -0.26 -12.75
C SER A 440 -5.72 0.62 -12.27
N VAL A 441 -5.39 1.69 -13.01
CA VAL A 441 -4.41 2.70 -12.59
C VAL A 441 -4.86 3.36 -11.29
N SER A 442 -6.10 3.87 -11.23
CA SER A 442 -6.63 4.52 -10.03
C SER A 442 -6.64 3.59 -8.82
N SER A 443 -7.06 2.32 -9.02
CA SER A 443 -7.06 1.31 -7.96
C SER A 443 -5.64 0.97 -7.51
N PHE A 444 -4.68 0.87 -8.42
CA PHE A 444 -3.29 0.59 -8.07
C PHE A 444 -2.64 1.76 -7.32
N ILE A 445 -2.86 2.99 -7.75
CA ILE A 445 -2.37 4.20 -7.07
C ILE A 445 -2.99 4.33 -5.67
N GLU A 446 -4.25 4.00 -5.47
CA GLU A 446 -4.86 3.96 -4.13
C GLU A 446 -4.11 3.01 -3.19
N GLU A 447 -3.77 1.80 -3.66
CA GLU A 447 -3.03 0.82 -2.84
C GLU A 447 -1.57 1.24 -2.63
N LEU A 448 -0.87 1.65 -3.70
CA LEU A 448 0.56 1.99 -3.65
C LEU A 448 0.83 3.25 -2.82
N VAL A 449 -0.02 4.26 -2.93
CA VAL A 449 0.19 5.57 -2.29
C VAL A 449 -0.59 5.65 -0.99
N VAL A 450 -1.93 5.70 -1.07
CA VAL A 450 -2.75 5.99 0.11
C VAL A 450 -2.66 4.89 1.16
N ARG A 451 -2.78 3.62 0.76
CA ARG A 451 -2.77 2.51 1.71
C ARG A 451 -1.39 2.26 2.29
N ARG A 452 -0.36 2.27 1.45
CA ARG A 452 1.01 2.07 1.88
C ARG A 452 1.49 3.21 2.81
N GLU A 453 1.27 4.47 2.45
CA GLU A 453 1.72 5.61 3.27
C GLU A 453 0.91 5.76 4.57
N LEU A 454 -0.34 5.25 4.60
CA LEU A 454 -1.10 5.13 5.84
C LEU A 454 -0.44 4.15 6.82
N THR A 455 0.25 3.11 6.35
CA THR A 455 0.96 2.17 7.24
C THR A 455 2.20 2.81 7.85
N ASP A 456 2.94 3.61 7.09
CA ASP A 456 4.04 4.41 7.62
C ASP A 456 3.55 5.42 8.68
N ASN A 457 2.44 6.10 8.42
CA ASN A 457 1.80 6.99 9.41
C ASN A 457 1.43 6.23 10.69
N PHE A 458 0.85 5.04 10.57
CA PHE A 458 0.48 4.25 11.74
C PHE A 458 1.70 3.87 12.58
N CYS A 459 2.75 3.32 11.96
CA CYS A 459 3.94 2.90 12.68
C CYS A 459 4.70 4.08 13.30
N PHE A 460 4.73 5.24 12.63
CA PHE A 460 5.44 6.42 13.12
C PHE A 460 4.77 7.05 14.35
N TYR A 461 3.43 7.16 14.33
CA TYR A 461 2.69 7.83 15.40
C TYR A 461 2.19 6.89 16.50
N ASN A 462 2.23 5.56 16.30
CA ASN A 462 1.81 4.57 17.30
C ASN A 462 2.97 3.67 17.70
N LYS A 463 3.62 3.94 18.82
CA LYS A 463 4.75 3.14 19.32
C LYS A 463 4.41 1.67 19.61
N LYS A 464 3.12 1.32 19.71
CA LYS A 464 2.60 -0.04 19.94
C LYS A 464 2.04 -0.66 18.65
N TYR A 465 2.63 -0.35 17.50
CA TYR A 465 2.15 -0.77 16.18
C TYR A 465 2.14 -2.29 15.96
N ASP A 466 2.82 -3.04 16.81
CA ASP A 466 2.96 -4.50 16.81
C ASP A 466 2.29 -5.18 18.02
N SER A 467 1.39 -4.48 18.69
CA SER A 467 0.74 -4.95 19.93
C SER A 467 -0.77 -4.72 19.90
N VAL A 468 -1.52 -5.60 20.57
CA VAL A 468 -2.97 -5.46 20.75
C VAL A 468 -3.31 -4.13 21.46
N GLU A 469 -2.45 -3.68 22.36
CA GLU A 469 -2.58 -2.40 23.06
C GLU A 469 -2.42 -1.17 22.14
N GLY A 470 -1.93 -1.37 20.91
CA GLY A 470 -1.92 -0.35 19.86
C GLY A 470 -3.21 -0.25 19.06
N ALA A 471 -4.17 -1.16 19.29
CA ALA A 471 -5.47 -1.14 18.63
C ALA A 471 -6.37 -0.02 19.17
N TYR A 472 -7.43 0.33 18.39
CA TYR A 472 -8.45 1.28 18.84
C TYR A 472 -9.24 0.71 20.02
N GLU A 473 -9.73 1.57 20.91
CA GLU A 473 -10.46 1.17 22.12
C GLU A 473 -11.62 0.20 21.85
N TRP A 474 -12.40 0.46 20.79
CA TRP A 474 -13.51 -0.42 20.42
C TRP A 474 -13.04 -1.84 20.07
N ALA A 475 -11.87 -1.96 19.42
CA ALA A 475 -11.29 -3.23 19.02
C ALA A 475 -10.68 -3.96 20.23
N GLN A 476 -9.94 -3.24 21.09
CA GLN A 476 -9.42 -3.81 22.33
C GLN A 476 -10.57 -4.34 23.21
N LYS A 477 -11.64 -3.54 23.38
CA LYS A 477 -12.81 -3.93 24.16
C LYS A 477 -13.45 -5.20 23.59
N THR A 478 -13.78 -5.23 22.31
CA THR A 478 -14.45 -6.38 21.73
C THR A 478 -13.58 -7.66 21.77
N LEU A 479 -12.27 -7.54 21.54
CA LEU A 479 -11.33 -8.67 21.64
C LEU A 479 -11.20 -9.18 23.09
N LYS A 480 -11.26 -8.30 24.09
CA LYS A 480 -11.27 -8.66 25.51
C LYS A 480 -12.57 -9.35 25.89
N ASP A 481 -13.72 -8.81 25.49
CA ASP A 481 -15.06 -9.37 25.79
C ASP A 481 -15.19 -10.79 25.22
N HIS A 482 -14.63 -11.05 24.02
CA HIS A 482 -14.64 -12.35 23.35
C HIS A 482 -13.39 -13.22 23.60
N GLY A 483 -12.51 -12.79 24.49
CA GLY A 483 -11.26 -13.50 24.79
C GLY A 483 -11.44 -14.92 25.36
N LYS A 484 -12.56 -15.15 26.06
CA LYS A 484 -12.91 -16.46 26.67
C LYS A 484 -13.85 -17.31 25.81
N ASP A 485 -14.22 -16.86 24.62
CA ASP A 485 -15.10 -17.61 23.73
C ASP A 485 -14.46 -18.95 23.34
N LYS A 486 -15.30 -20.01 23.32
CA LYS A 486 -14.83 -21.35 22.94
C LYS A 486 -14.32 -21.36 21.50
N ARG A 487 -13.10 -21.87 21.32
CA ARG A 487 -12.50 -22.09 20.01
C ARG A 487 -12.63 -23.56 19.60
N PRO A 488 -13.19 -23.85 18.40
CA PRO A 488 -13.37 -25.23 17.93
C PRO A 488 -12.05 -25.97 17.76
N TYR A 489 -11.00 -25.24 17.37
CA TYR A 489 -9.64 -25.74 17.14
C TYR A 489 -8.63 -24.82 17.81
N LEU A 490 -7.56 -25.40 18.30
CA LEU A 490 -6.38 -24.69 18.78
C LEU A 490 -5.14 -25.30 18.15
N TYR A 491 -4.24 -24.45 17.66
CA TYR A 491 -2.97 -24.87 17.07
C TYR A 491 -1.81 -24.14 17.73
N THR A 492 -0.70 -24.85 17.93
CA THR A 492 0.55 -24.25 18.38
C THR A 492 1.21 -23.45 17.24
N CYS A 493 2.16 -22.58 17.58
CA CYS A 493 2.95 -21.85 16.60
C CYS A 493 3.61 -22.80 15.59
N GLU A 494 4.22 -23.90 16.08
CA GLU A 494 4.86 -24.92 15.25
C GLU A 494 3.89 -25.61 14.27
N GLN A 495 2.66 -25.92 14.73
CA GLN A 495 1.66 -26.52 13.84
C GLN A 495 1.22 -25.57 12.74
N LEU A 496 1.05 -24.28 13.08
CA LEU A 496 0.74 -23.22 12.11
C LEU A 496 1.91 -23.02 11.15
N GLU A 497 3.13 -22.90 11.66
CA GLU A 497 4.34 -22.75 10.84
C GLU A 497 4.49 -23.87 9.83
N LYS A 498 4.29 -25.13 10.26
CA LYS A 498 4.38 -26.33 9.41
C LYS A 498 3.14 -26.59 8.53
N ALA A 499 2.19 -25.66 8.46
CA ALA A 499 0.95 -25.79 7.70
C ALA A 499 0.12 -27.05 8.06
N LYS A 500 0.09 -27.44 9.34
CA LYS A 500 -0.60 -28.64 9.86
C LYS A 500 -1.92 -28.30 10.54
N THR A 501 -2.84 -27.69 9.77
CA THR A 501 -4.21 -27.40 10.23
C THR A 501 -5.23 -28.25 9.48
N HIS A 502 -6.50 -28.22 9.94
CA HIS A 502 -7.59 -28.89 9.23
C HIS A 502 -8.05 -28.16 7.96
N ASP A 503 -7.63 -26.88 7.76
CA ASP A 503 -8.09 -26.04 6.67
C ASP A 503 -7.08 -26.08 5.51
N LYS A 504 -7.43 -26.80 4.44
CA LYS A 504 -6.55 -26.99 3.26
C LYS A 504 -6.18 -25.67 2.59
N LEU A 505 -7.10 -24.71 2.51
CA LEU A 505 -6.83 -23.40 1.93
C LEU A 505 -5.81 -22.62 2.76
N TRP A 506 -5.95 -22.65 4.07
CA TRP A 506 -5.02 -22.01 4.98
C TRP A 506 -3.62 -22.63 4.87
N ASN A 507 -3.55 -23.97 4.88
CA ASN A 507 -2.30 -24.72 4.72
C ASN A 507 -1.62 -24.40 3.37
N ALA A 508 -2.39 -24.32 2.28
CA ALA A 508 -1.88 -23.94 0.97
C ALA A 508 -1.33 -22.50 0.95
N ALA A 509 -2.00 -21.56 1.62
CA ALA A 509 -1.53 -20.17 1.74
C ALA A 509 -0.25 -20.07 2.57
N GLN A 510 -0.17 -20.79 3.69
CA GLN A 510 1.03 -20.89 4.53
C GLN A 510 2.19 -21.51 3.75
N TYR A 511 1.93 -22.56 3.00
CA TYR A 511 2.95 -23.22 2.19
C TYR A 511 3.47 -22.32 1.06
N GLN A 512 2.58 -21.55 0.40
CA GLN A 512 3.00 -20.54 -0.56
C GLN A 512 3.98 -19.55 0.07
N MET A 513 3.67 -19.03 1.26
CA MET A 513 4.54 -18.10 1.98
C MET A 513 5.92 -18.71 2.29
N ILE A 514 5.95 -19.93 2.80
CA ILE A 514 7.20 -20.62 3.15
C ILE A 514 8.08 -20.82 1.92
N THR A 515 7.49 -21.28 0.81
CA THR A 515 8.24 -21.67 -0.40
C THR A 515 8.59 -20.48 -1.30
N GLU A 516 7.61 -19.59 -1.55
CA GLU A 516 7.78 -18.47 -2.47
C GLU A 516 8.24 -17.18 -1.78
N GLY A 517 8.22 -17.11 -0.42
CA GLY A 517 8.44 -15.85 0.28
C GLY A 517 7.37 -14.80 -0.03
N LYS A 518 6.19 -15.25 -0.46
CA LYS A 518 5.10 -14.37 -0.90
C LYS A 518 3.76 -15.06 -0.80
N MET A 519 2.87 -14.54 0.04
CA MET A 519 1.46 -14.92 0.06
C MET A 519 0.63 -13.89 -0.67
N HIS A 520 -0.40 -14.32 -1.40
CA HIS A 520 -1.34 -13.41 -2.07
C HIS A 520 -2.07 -12.50 -1.06
N GLY A 521 -2.14 -11.19 -1.31
CA GLY A 521 -2.69 -10.20 -0.36
C GLY A 521 -4.10 -10.49 0.15
N PHE A 522 -4.99 -11.04 -0.70
CA PHE A 522 -6.32 -11.48 -0.26
C PHE A 522 -6.22 -12.63 0.76
N LEU A 523 -5.29 -13.56 0.56
CA LEU A 523 -5.11 -14.70 1.46
C LEU A 523 -4.42 -14.31 2.76
N ARG A 524 -3.55 -13.30 2.80
CA ARG A 524 -2.98 -12.78 4.07
C ARG A 524 -4.07 -12.37 5.06
N MET A 525 -5.15 -11.78 4.56
CA MET A 525 -6.30 -11.41 5.40
C MET A 525 -7.01 -12.64 5.97
N TYR A 526 -7.29 -13.63 5.13
CA TYR A 526 -7.91 -14.89 5.55
C TYR A 526 -7.02 -15.63 6.55
N TRP A 527 -5.75 -15.76 6.23
CA TRP A 527 -4.71 -16.42 6.99
C TRP A 527 -4.58 -15.86 8.42
N ALA A 528 -4.40 -14.55 8.57
CA ALA A 528 -4.26 -13.93 9.89
C ALA A 528 -5.55 -14.00 10.72
N LYS A 529 -6.73 -13.91 10.08
CA LYS A 529 -8.01 -14.08 10.76
C LYS A 529 -8.22 -15.50 11.26
N LYS A 530 -7.73 -16.51 10.57
CA LYS A 530 -7.77 -17.90 11.02
C LYS A 530 -6.80 -18.15 12.17
N ILE A 531 -5.65 -17.49 12.20
CA ILE A 531 -4.77 -17.52 13.38
C ILE A 531 -5.51 -16.97 14.61
N LEU A 532 -6.25 -15.84 14.50
CA LEU A 532 -7.09 -15.33 15.59
C LEU A 532 -8.15 -16.35 16.04
N GLU A 533 -8.77 -17.05 15.09
CA GLU A 533 -9.80 -18.05 15.37
C GLU A 533 -9.24 -19.28 16.10
N TRP A 534 -7.96 -19.63 15.90
CA TRP A 534 -7.35 -20.89 16.31
C TRP A 534 -6.26 -20.78 17.36
N THR A 535 -6.12 -19.65 17.99
CA THR A 535 -5.19 -19.43 19.13
C THR A 535 -5.95 -19.07 20.39
N SER A 536 -5.29 -19.21 21.54
CA SER A 536 -5.94 -19.02 22.85
C SER A 536 -6.32 -17.57 23.13
N SER A 537 -5.63 -16.62 22.51
CA SER A 537 -5.81 -15.18 22.74
C SER A 537 -5.46 -14.32 21.54
N PRO A 538 -6.03 -13.11 21.42
CA PRO A 538 -5.63 -12.15 20.38
C PRO A 538 -4.14 -11.76 20.44
N LYS A 539 -3.54 -11.75 21.63
CA LYS A 539 -2.12 -11.44 21.82
C LYS A 539 -1.25 -12.53 21.21
N GLU A 540 -1.55 -13.79 21.50
CA GLU A 540 -0.87 -14.94 20.88
C GLU A 540 -1.07 -14.94 19.36
N ALA A 541 -2.30 -14.71 18.90
CA ALA A 541 -2.62 -14.63 17.48
C ALA A 541 -1.75 -13.60 16.74
N LEU A 542 -1.65 -12.39 17.30
CA LEU A 542 -0.86 -11.32 16.71
C LEU A 542 0.64 -11.65 16.72
N SER A 543 1.15 -12.17 17.83
CA SER A 543 2.56 -12.58 17.95
C SER A 543 2.94 -13.63 16.90
N ILE A 544 2.12 -14.67 16.73
CA ILE A 544 2.35 -15.73 15.72
C ILE A 544 2.23 -15.15 14.30
N ALA A 545 1.21 -14.33 14.02
CA ALA A 545 1.05 -13.76 12.69
C ALA A 545 2.22 -12.85 12.30
N LEU A 546 2.71 -12.02 13.21
CA LEU A 546 3.89 -11.18 12.99
C LEU A 546 5.16 -12.03 12.81
N TYR A 547 5.38 -13.03 13.68
CA TYR A 547 6.51 -13.93 13.57
C TYR A 547 6.58 -14.62 12.21
N LEU A 548 5.48 -15.25 11.76
CA LEU A 548 5.43 -15.96 10.50
C LEU A 548 5.56 -15.03 9.29
N ASN A 549 4.91 -13.84 9.34
CA ASN A 549 5.05 -12.83 8.30
C ASN A 549 6.50 -12.37 8.17
N ASP A 550 7.13 -11.98 9.28
CA ASP A 550 8.45 -11.35 9.27
C ASP A 550 9.58 -12.35 9.01
N ARG A 551 9.34 -13.64 9.29
CA ARG A 551 10.27 -14.71 9.01
C ARG A 551 10.25 -15.17 7.55
N TYR A 552 9.06 -15.31 6.95
CA TYR A 552 8.90 -15.99 5.67
C TYR A 552 8.60 -15.08 4.49
N GLU A 553 7.86 -13.97 4.68
CA GLU A 553 7.56 -13.05 3.59
C GLU A 553 8.79 -12.25 3.19
N LEU A 554 9.17 -12.25 1.91
CA LEU A 554 10.31 -11.45 1.43
C LEU A 554 10.07 -9.95 1.61
N ASP A 555 8.80 -9.53 1.66
CA ASP A 555 8.37 -8.18 2.02
C ASP A 555 8.00 -8.03 3.51
N GLY A 556 8.42 -8.96 4.38
CA GLY A 556 8.26 -8.89 5.83
C GLY A 556 9.13 -7.81 6.49
N GLN A 557 8.98 -7.63 7.81
CA GLN A 557 9.72 -6.60 8.59
C GLN A 557 9.51 -5.18 8.03
N ASP A 558 8.29 -4.87 7.59
CA ASP A 558 7.90 -3.63 6.93
C ASP A 558 6.60 -3.09 7.54
N PRO A 559 6.36 -1.76 7.57
CA PRO A 559 5.11 -1.18 8.06
C PRO A 559 3.85 -1.83 7.51
N ASN A 560 3.85 -2.26 6.23
CA ASN A 560 2.71 -2.95 5.62
C ASN A 560 2.46 -4.33 6.22
N GLY A 561 3.51 -5.06 6.61
CA GLY A 561 3.42 -6.36 7.30
C GLY A 561 2.78 -6.19 8.68
N PHE A 562 3.31 -5.29 9.51
CA PHE A 562 2.76 -4.98 10.84
C PHE A 562 1.30 -4.56 10.76
N VAL A 563 0.99 -3.58 9.91
CA VAL A 563 -0.38 -3.07 9.78
C VAL A 563 -1.31 -4.09 9.14
N GLY A 564 -0.84 -4.95 8.23
CA GLY A 564 -1.63 -6.05 7.65
C GLY A 564 -2.11 -7.05 8.72
N CYS A 565 -1.22 -7.45 9.63
CA CYS A 565 -1.56 -8.29 10.79
C CYS A 565 -2.49 -7.56 11.77
N MET A 566 -2.17 -6.31 12.12
CA MET A 566 -2.98 -5.47 13.00
C MET A 566 -4.38 -5.19 12.42
N TRP A 567 -4.49 -4.95 11.10
CA TRP A 567 -5.78 -4.81 10.43
C TRP A 567 -6.61 -6.09 10.54
N SER A 568 -5.98 -7.24 10.32
CA SER A 568 -6.65 -8.52 10.29
C SER A 568 -7.11 -8.99 11.67
N ILE A 569 -6.30 -8.80 12.70
CA ILE A 569 -6.52 -9.30 14.06
C ILE A 569 -7.14 -8.22 14.96
N CYS A 570 -6.64 -6.99 14.85
CA CYS A 570 -6.98 -5.89 15.75
C CYS A 570 -7.85 -4.80 15.12
N GLY A 571 -8.30 -4.96 13.86
CA GLY A 571 -9.20 -4.02 13.18
C GLY A 571 -8.62 -2.64 12.90
N ILE A 572 -7.28 -2.49 12.86
CA ILE A 572 -6.64 -1.21 12.49
C ILE A 572 -7.10 -0.79 11.09
N HIS A 573 -7.39 0.48 10.91
CA HIS A 573 -7.88 1.09 9.66
C HIS A 573 -9.22 0.52 9.15
N ASP A 574 -9.91 -0.30 9.96
CA ASP A 574 -11.24 -0.85 9.66
C ASP A 574 -12.31 -0.23 10.59
N GLN A 575 -13.52 -0.72 10.49
CA GLN A 575 -14.67 -0.36 11.32
C GLN A 575 -15.20 -1.61 12.04
N GLY A 576 -16.01 -1.42 13.07
CA GLY A 576 -16.74 -2.51 13.72
C GLY A 576 -17.76 -3.15 12.78
N TRP A 577 -17.83 -4.47 12.80
CA TRP A 577 -18.75 -5.31 12.03
C TRP A 577 -19.77 -6.00 12.95
N GLY A 578 -20.68 -6.77 12.37
CA GLY A 578 -21.60 -7.62 13.15
C GLY A 578 -20.84 -8.56 14.09
N GLU A 579 -21.22 -8.56 15.35
CA GLU A 579 -20.55 -9.27 16.44
C GLU A 579 -20.64 -10.80 16.26
N ARG A 580 -19.55 -11.51 16.53
CA ARG A 580 -19.44 -12.96 16.38
C ARG A 580 -18.54 -13.56 17.47
N PRO A 581 -18.75 -14.81 17.86
CA PRO A 581 -17.83 -15.50 18.76
C PRO A 581 -16.38 -15.39 18.28
N VAL A 582 -15.44 -15.25 19.21
CA VAL A 582 -13.99 -15.09 19.03
C VAL A 582 -13.59 -13.75 18.39
N PHE A 583 -14.27 -13.33 17.33
CA PHE A 583 -13.97 -12.11 16.56
C PHE A 583 -14.57 -10.84 17.16
N GLY A 584 -15.65 -10.97 17.95
CA GLY A 584 -16.43 -9.81 18.35
C GLY A 584 -16.83 -9.00 17.12
N LYS A 585 -16.50 -7.71 17.11
CA LYS A 585 -16.76 -6.76 16.01
C LYS A 585 -15.64 -6.70 14.98
N ILE A 586 -14.61 -7.53 15.09
CA ILE A 586 -13.56 -7.63 14.06
C ILE A 586 -14.14 -8.27 12.79
N ARG A 587 -13.80 -7.76 11.62
CA ARG A 587 -14.25 -8.29 10.33
C ARG A 587 -13.96 -9.78 10.20
N TYR A 588 -14.98 -10.56 9.92
CA TYR A 588 -14.88 -12.01 9.77
C TYR A 588 -14.64 -12.45 8.32
N MET A 589 -13.83 -13.49 8.14
CA MET A 589 -13.64 -14.20 6.88
C MET A 589 -13.70 -15.70 7.10
N ASN A 590 -14.29 -16.44 6.14
CA ASN A 590 -14.39 -17.89 6.20
C ASN A 590 -14.18 -18.56 4.84
N TYR A 591 -13.98 -19.88 4.85
CA TYR A 591 -13.76 -20.70 3.67
C TYR A 591 -14.88 -20.56 2.62
N LYS A 592 -16.16 -20.60 3.04
CA LYS A 592 -17.31 -20.40 2.15
C LYS A 592 -17.29 -19.02 1.46
N GLY A 593 -16.76 -18.02 2.15
CA GLY A 593 -16.55 -16.69 1.58
C GLY A 593 -15.48 -16.68 0.48
N CYS A 594 -14.39 -17.43 0.67
CA CYS A 594 -13.33 -17.61 -0.32
C CYS A 594 -13.83 -18.35 -1.57
N LEU A 595 -14.61 -19.44 -1.39
CA LEU A 595 -15.24 -20.18 -2.50
C LEU A 595 -16.09 -19.30 -3.44
N ARG A 596 -16.69 -18.22 -2.90
CA ARG A 596 -17.47 -17.27 -3.71
C ARG A 596 -16.62 -16.25 -4.47
N LYS A 597 -15.33 -16.14 -4.14
CA LYS A 597 -14.42 -15.14 -4.70
C LYS A 597 -13.51 -15.69 -5.78
N PHE A 598 -13.06 -16.93 -5.64
CA PHE A 598 -12.14 -17.57 -6.57
C PHE A 598 -12.25 -19.10 -6.51
N ALA A 599 -11.62 -19.80 -7.44
CA ALA A 599 -11.58 -21.25 -7.53
C ALA A 599 -10.61 -21.82 -6.47
N VAL A 600 -11.08 -22.02 -5.24
CA VAL A 600 -10.26 -22.44 -4.08
C VAL A 600 -9.53 -23.75 -4.34
N ALA A 601 -10.22 -24.76 -4.90
CA ALA A 601 -9.61 -26.07 -5.19
C ALA A 601 -8.43 -25.97 -6.18
N GLN A 602 -8.41 -24.97 -7.07
CA GLN A 602 -7.27 -24.73 -7.97
C GLN A 602 -6.06 -24.24 -7.20
N PHE A 603 -6.26 -23.30 -6.24
CA PHE A 603 -5.20 -22.78 -5.39
C PHE A 603 -4.65 -23.88 -4.45
N GLU A 604 -5.54 -24.65 -3.81
CA GLU A 604 -5.16 -25.78 -2.95
C GLU A 604 -4.31 -26.80 -3.70
N ARG A 605 -4.68 -27.19 -4.93
CA ARG A 605 -3.87 -28.13 -5.74
C ARG A 605 -2.49 -27.58 -6.09
N LYS A 606 -2.39 -26.26 -6.32
CA LYS A 606 -1.11 -25.62 -6.66
C LYS A 606 -0.12 -25.62 -5.49
N TYR A 607 -0.62 -25.39 -4.28
CA TYR A 607 0.21 -25.23 -3.08
C TYR A 607 -0.03 -26.31 -2.01
N CYS A 608 -0.63 -27.45 -2.38
CA CYS A 608 -0.74 -28.57 -1.46
C CYS A 608 0.65 -29.14 -1.16
N PRO A 609 1.07 -29.20 0.10
CA PRO A 609 2.31 -29.89 0.45
C PRO A 609 2.22 -31.37 0.02
N LYS A 610 3.21 -31.83 -0.75
CA LYS A 610 3.22 -33.19 -1.29
C LYS A 610 3.27 -34.30 -0.22
N ASN A 611 3.47 -33.93 1.06
CA ASN A 611 3.69 -34.83 2.20
C ASN A 611 2.69 -34.61 3.37
N LEU A 612 1.51 -34.07 3.12
CA LEU A 612 0.41 -34.01 4.10
C LEU A 612 -0.64 -35.07 3.81
#